data_81bf308e4b40483338178420774cafa6
#
_entry.id   81bf308e4b40483338178420774cafa6
#
_cell.length_a   1.000
_cell.length_b   1.000
_cell.length_c   1.000
_cell.angle_alpha   90.00
_cell.angle_beta   90.00
_cell.angle_gamma   90.00
#
_symmetry.space_group_name_H-M   'P 1'
#
loop_
_entity.id
_entity.type
_entity.pdbx_description
1 polymer ?
#
loop_
_entity_poly.entity_id
_entity_poly.type
_entity_poly.pdbx_seq_one_letter_code
_entity_poly.pdbx_strand_id
1 'polypeptide(L)'
;MTMQTIVNGGARRNAERGASLLELALLLPILVVLVFGVIDLGRLIHARLVVTNVSREGGSLASRDIQTGANLITMLQSSATPFNLQTQGRIYVTKIKAGTSQSAPLPYILSRDSGGSYNVSSSIGGSVGAAPTGLSTTMYNHLRFEPAPQSAADIAEISVVEVFYHYRPITPLPNFVQNLFPVNGGILIGSRAIF
;
A
#
# COMPACT_ATOMS: atom_id res chain seq x y z
N MET A 1 -13.27 76.30 -34.87
CA MET A 1 -14.30 75.31 -34.49
C MET A 1 -13.62 73.96 -34.41
N THR A 2 -13.11 73.59 -33.24
CA THR A 2 -12.26 72.39 -33.06
C THR A 2 -13.08 71.30 -32.44
N MET A 3 -13.36 70.26 -33.21
CA MET A 3 -14.18 69.12 -32.82
C MET A 3 -13.28 68.13 -32.04
N GLN A 4 -13.41 68.08 -30.71
CA GLN A 4 -12.74 67.08 -29.89
C GLN A 4 -13.36 65.71 -30.11
N THR A 5 -12.59 64.79 -30.58
CA THR A 5 -12.90 63.39 -30.67
C THR A 5 -12.80 62.77 -29.29
N ILE A 6 -13.92 62.51 -28.63
CA ILE A 6 -13.95 61.75 -27.38
C ILE A 6 -13.68 60.30 -27.73
N VAL A 7 -12.46 59.86 -27.51
CA VAL A 7 -12.01 58.49 -27.74
C VAL A 7 -12.64 57.59 -26.68
N ASN A 8 -13.36 56.56 -27.14
CA ASN A 8 -14.03 55.51 -26.40
C ASN A 8 -13.05 54.68 -25.54
N GLY A 9 -12.55 55.24 -24.43
CA GLY A 9 -11.71 54.50 -23.48
C GLY A 9 -12.43 53.46 -22.64
N GLY A 10 -13.75 53.56 -22.56
CA GLY A 10 -14.59 52.60 -21.80
C GLY A 10 -14.79 51.25 -22.48
N ALA A 11 -14.95 51.24 -23.81
CA ALA A 11 -15.19 49.99 -24.54
C ALA A 11 -13.93 49.09 -24.62
N ARG A 12 -12.70 49.65 -24.72
CA ARG A 12 -11.46 48.91 -24.66
C ARG A 12 -11.23 48.25 -23.31
N ARG A 13 -11.43 48.98 -22.20
CA ARG A 13 -11.26 48.42 -20.84
C ARG A 13 -12.19 47.26 -20.55
N ASN A 14 -13.43 47.30 -21.07
CA ASN A 14 -14.39 46.20 -20.90
C ASN A 14 -14.04 44.99 -21.78
N ALA A 15 -13.51 45.17 -22.97
CA ALA A 15 -13.03 44.10 -23.83
C ALA A 15 -11.79 43.38 -23.23
N GLU A 16 -10.83 44.12 -22.67
CA GLU A 16 -9.66 43.57 -21.99
C GLU A 16 -10.03 42.77 -20.73
N ARG A 17 -11.01 43.27 -19.94
CA ARG A 17 -11.56 42.54 -18.79
C ARG A 17 -12.27 41.25 -19.21
N GLY A 18 -13.03 41.26 -20.32
CA GLY A 18 -13.68 40.09 -20.87
C GLY A 18 -12.71 39.04 -21.35
N ALA A 19 -11.63 39.44 -22.02
CA ALA A 19 -10.57 38.55 -22.48
C ALA A 19 -9.84 37.86 -21.29
N SER A 20 -9.51 38.63 -20.26
CA SER A 20 -8.86 38.09 -19.05
C SER A 20 -9.77 37.10 -18.27
N LEU A 21 -11.08 37.34 -18.20
CA LEU A 21 -12.02 36.40 -17.61
C LEU A 21 -12.14 35.08 -18.40
N LEU A 22 -12.10 35.17 -19.73
CA LEU A 22 -12.14 34.00 -20.61
C LEU A 22 -10.86 33.16 -20.46
N GLU A 23 -9.70 33.80 -20.38
CA GLU A 23 -8.42 33.16 -20.12
C GLU A 23 -8.44 32.43 -18.79
N LEU A 24 -8.90 33.08 -17.70
CA LEU A 24 -9.06 32.47 -16.39
C LEU A 24 -10.03 31.28 -16.45
N ALA A 25 -11.15 31.40 -17.16
CA ALA A 25 -12.12 30.33 -17.29
C ALA A 25 -11.57 29.10 -18.00
N LEU A 26 -10.62 29.26 -18.93
CA LEU A 26 -9.93 28.17 -19.60
C LEU A 26 -8.85 27.52 -18.73
N LEU A 27 -8.15 28.32 -17.91
CA LEU A 27 -7.10 27.82 -17.01
C LEU A 27 -7.67 27.13 -15.77
N LEU A 28 -8.83 27.57 -15.28
CA LEU A 28 -9.43 27.08 -14.04
C LEU A 28 -9.65 25.55 -14.01
N PRO A 29 -10.20 24.90 -15.06
CA PRO A 29 -10.35 23.44 -15.06
C PRO A 29 -9.00 22.71 -14.95
N ILE A 30 -7.97 23.20 -15.61
CA ILE A 30 -6.63 22.62 -15.57
C ILE A 30 -6.05 22.73 -14.15
N LEU A 31 -6.19 23.89 -13.52
CA LEU A 31 -5.73 24.15 -12.17
C LEU A 31 -6.47 23.25 -11.15
N VAL A 32 -7.78 23.09 -11.30
CA VAL A 32 -8.59 22.21 -10.44
C VAL A 32 -8.11 20.75 -10.54
N VAL A 33 -7.87 20.25 -11.76
CA VAL A 33 -7.34 18.89 -11.97
C VAL A 33 -5.96 18.72 -11.33
N LEU A 34 -5.10 19.73 -11.45
CA LEU A 34 -3.77 19.71 -10.84
C LEU A 34 -3.86 19.66 -9.31
N VAL A 35 -4.69 20.50 -8.70
CA VAL A 35 -4.89 20.54 -7.24
C VAL A 35 -5.42 19.19 -6.75
N PHE A 36 -6.42 18.62 -7.39
CA PHE A 36 -6.95 17.31 -7.03
C PHE A 36 -5.91 16.20 -7.18
N GLY A 37 -5.10 16.24 -8.25
CA GLY A 37 -4.00 15.30 -8.45
C GLY A 37 -2.96 15.34 -7.32
N VAL A 38 -2.60 16.54 -6.85
CA VAL A 38 -1.66 16.70 -5.72
C VAL A 38 -2.27 16.17 -4.42
N ILE A 39 -3.55 16.39 -4.17
CA ILE A 39 -4.25 15.88 -2.98
C ILE A 39 -4.25 14.35 -2.99
N ASP A 40 -4.66 13.72 -4.09
CA ASP A 40 -4.70 12.26 -4.18
C ASP A 40 -3.30 11.63 -4.08
N LEU A 41 -2.29 12.24 -4.70
CA LEU A 41 -0.90 11.79 -4.59
C LEU A 41 -0.39 11.86 -3.14
N GLY A 42 -0.66 12.96 -2.44
CA GLY A 42 -0.27 13.11 -1.03
C GLY A 42 -0.91 12.05 -0.14
N ARG A 43 -2.19 11.74 -0.36
CA ARG A 43 -2.90 10.68 0.36
C ARG A 43 -2.39 9.27 0.00
N LEU A 44 -2.04 9.03 -1.26
CA LEU A 44 -1.44 7.76 -1.70
C LEU A 44 -0.09 7.50 -0.99
N ILE A 45 0.76 8.53 -0.94
CA ILE A 45 2.05 8.46 -0.23
C ILE A 45 1.82 8.20 1.26
N HIS A 46 0.89 8.91 1.88
CA HIS A 46 0.53 8.69 3.29
C HIS A 46 0.03 7.26 3.54
N ALA A 47 -0.86 6.74 2.69
CA ALA A 47 -1.32 5.36 2.79
C ALA A 47 -0.16 4.36 2.72
N ARG A 48 0.79 4.57 1.81
CA ARG A 48 1.98 3.72 1.68
C ARG A 48 2.85 3.75 2.93
N LEU A 49 3.05 4.92 3.54
CA LEU A 49 3.81 5.06 4.78
C LEU A 49 3.13 4.30 5.94
N VAL A 50 1.81 4.47 6.10
CA VAL A 50 1.04 3.77 7.15
C VAL A 50 1.12 2.25 6.95
N VAL A 51 0.87 1.74 5.74
CA VAL A 51 0.96 0.30 5.43
C VAL A 51 2.35 -0.26 5.74
N THR A 52 3.41 0.50 5.41
CA THR A 52 4.79 0.09 5.70
C THR A 52 5.07 0.08 7.21
N ASN A 53 4.61 1.07 7.95
CA ASN A 53 4.80 1.14 9.39
C ASN A 53 4.05 0.01 10.10
N VAL A 54 2.78 -0.22 9.73
CA VAL A 54 1.95 -1.31 10.27
C VAL A 54 2.60 -2.67 10.03
N SER A 55 3.16 -2.91 8.83
CA SER A 55 3.83 -4.18 8.55
C SER A 55 5.09 -4.40 9.41
N ARG A 56 5.89 -3.35 9.63
CA ARG A 56 7.10 -3.40 10.48
C ARG A 56 6.76 -3.59 11.95
N GLU A 57 5.79 -2.83 12.46
CA GLU A 57 5.28 -2.98 13.82
C GLU A 57 4.75 -4.39 14.05
N GLY A 58 3.91 -4.86 13.13
CA GLY A 58 3.37 -6.21 13.17
C GLY A 58 4.44 -7.30 13.17
N GLY A 59 5.47 -7.16 12.34
CA GLY A 59 6.61 -8.07 12.29
C GLY A 59 7.37 -8.12 13.61
N SER A 60 7.67 -6.94 14.18
CA SER A 60 8.33 -6.84 15.49
C SER A 60 7.51 -7.45 16.63
N LEU A 61 6.19 -7.29 16.63
CA LEU A 61 5.31 -7.87 17.63
C LEU A 61 5.14 -9.39 17.43
N ALA A 62 5.02 -9.85 16.19
CA ALA A 62 4.89 -11.25 15.85
C ALA A 62 6.14 -12.07 16.24
N SER A 63 7.34 -11.50 16.04
CA SER A 63 8.61 -12.18 16.37
C SER A 63 8.83 -12.35 17.89
N ARG A 64 8.18 -11.51 18.70
CA ARG A 64 8.28 -11.58 20.17
C ARG A 64 7.24 -12.47 20.83
N ASP A 65 6.32 -13.07 20.06
CA ASP A 65 5.20 -13.88 20.56
C ASP A 65 4.32 -13.20 21.62
N ILE A 66 4.27 -11.88 21.63
CA ILE A 66 3.55 -11.10 22.65
C ILE A 66 2.03 -11.23 22.47
N GLN A 67 1.56 -11.46 21.23
CA GLN A 67 0.15 -11.53 20.89
C GLN A 67 -0.14 -12.73 19.97
N THR A 68 -1.31 -13.34 20.14
CA THR A 68 -1.82 -14.32 19.17
C THR A 68 -2.16 -13.67 17.84
N GLY A 69 -2.08 -14.43 16.74
CA GLY A 69 -2.26 -13.89 15.39
C GLY A 69 -3.53 -13.08 15.20
N ALA A 70 -4.68 -13.54 15.73
CA ALA A 70 -5.96 -12.82 15.60
C ALA A 70 -5.97 -11.49 16.39
N ASN A 71 -5.43 -11.46 17.60
CA ASN A 71 -5.35 -10.25 18.42
C ASN A 71 -4.36 -9.25 17.79
N LEU A 72 -3.24 -9.74 17.29
CA LEU A 72 -2.26 -8.91 16.57
C LEU A 72 -2.90 -8.26 15.35
N ILE A 73 -3.64 -8.99 14.55
CA ILE A 73 -4.33 -8.45 13.37
C ILE A 73 -5.31 -7.34 13.77
N THR A 74 -6.12 -7.54 14.80
CA THR A 74 -7.07 -6.52 15.28
C THR A 74 -6.34 -5.25 15.74
N MET A 75 -5.23 -5.40 16.44
CA MET A 75 -4.39 -4.28 16.86
C MET A 75 -3.79 -3.53 15.67
N LEU A 76 -3.25 -4.25 14.68
CA LEU A 76 -2.69 -3.65 13.47
C LEU A 76 -3.75 -2.94 12.61
N GLN A 77 -4.97 -3.48 12.56
CA GLN A 77 -6.08 -2.82 11.88
C GLN A 77 -6.46 -1.49 12.56
N SER A 78 -6.42 -1.41 13.87
CA SER A 78 -6.70 -0.18 14.61
C SER A 78 -5.59 0.85 14.52
N SER A 79 -4.31 0.43 14.45
CA SER A 79 -3.16 1.32 14.31
C SER A 79 -3.05 1.97 12.91
N ALA A 80 -3.76 1.44 11.93
CA ALA A 80 -3.74 1.95 10.56
C ALA A 80 -4.56 3.23 10.32
N THR A 81 -5.20 3.79 11.34
CA THR A 81 -6.01 5.01 11.21
C THR A 81 -5.21 6.15 10.52
N PRO A 82 -5.80 6.87 9.52
CA PRO A 82 -7.23 6.91 9.15
C PRO A 82 -7.65 5.89 8.07
N PHE A 83 -6.82 4.94 7.71
CA PHE A 83 -7.12 3.96 6.66
C PHE A 83 -7.82 2.73 7.24
N ASN A 84 -8.90 2.28 6.59
CA ASN A 84 -9.67 1.14 7.04
C ASN A 84 -9.12 -0.16 6.45
N LEU A 85 -8.19 -0.81 7.15
CA LEU A 85 -7.64 -2.11 6.74
C LEU A 85 -8.63 -3.26 6.90
N GLN A 86 -9.68 -3.09 7.71
CA GLN A 86 -10.68 -4.13 7.90
C GLN A 86 -11.53 -4.34 6.63
N THR A 87 -11.92 -3.25 5.96
CA THR A 87 -12.81 -3.32 4.78
C THR A 87 -12.05 -3.21 3.45
N GLN A 88 -10.99 -2.40 3.41
CA GLN A 88 -10.23 -2.10 2.20
C GLN A 88 -8.82 -2.73 2.20
N GLY A 89 -8.50 -3.54 3.20
CA GLY A 89 -7.20 -4.17 3.32
C GLY A 89 -7.27 -5.65 3.61
N ARG A 90 -6.09 -6.26 3.63
CA ARG A 90 -5.84 -7.63 4.05
C ARG A 90 -4.51 -7.70 4.78
N ILE A 91 -4.47 -8.34 5.94
CA ILE A 91 -3.27 -8.59 6.71
C ILE A 91 -3.07 -10.09 6.80
N TYR A 92 -1.83 -10.54 6.62
CA TYR A 92 -1.40 -11.90 6.88
C TYR A 92 -0.27 -11.87 7.90
N VAL A 93 -0.39 -12.72 8.92
CA VAL A 93 0.67 -13.01 9.87
C VAL A 93 1.04 -14.47 9.68
N THR A 94 2.21 -14.73 9.15
CA THR A 94 2.69 -16.09 8.81
C THR A 94 3.94 -16.39 9.61
N LYS A 95 3.93 -17.49 10.37
CA LYS A 95 5.11 -18.06 11.03
C LYS A 95 5.65 -19.19 10.19
N ILE A 96 6.94 -19.17 9.93
CA ILE A 96 7.64 -20.16 9.13
C ILE A 96 8.73 -20.77 10.02
N LYS A 97 8.68 -22.07 10.17
CA LYS A 97 9.68 -22.83 10.93
C LYS A 97 10.70 -23.46 9.99
N ALA A 98 11.94 -23.48 10.43
CA ALA A 98 13.02 -24.11 9.70
C ALA A 98 12.87 -25.63 9.64
N GLY A 99 13.57 -26.25 8.70
CA GLY A 99 13.76 -27.70 8.67
C GLY A 99 14.46 -28.18 9.93
N THR A 100 14.04 -29.32 10.46
CA THR A 100 14.46 -29.81 11.79
C THR A 100 15.40 -31.02 11.73
N SER A 101 15.45 -31.71 10.61
CA SER A 101 16.22 -32.95 10.48
C SER A 101 16.48 -33.30 9.02
N GLN A 102 17.34 -34.28 8.78
CA GLN A 102 17.61 -34.81 7.44
C GLN A 102 16.36 -35.43 6.78
N SER A 103 15.42 -35.92 7.58
CA SER A 103 14.12 -36.44 7.08
C SER A 103 13.10 -35.33 6.83
N ALA A 104 13.26 -34.14 7.44
CA ALA A 104 12.41 -32.97 7.28
C ALA A 104 13.29 -31.71 7.07
N PRO A 105 14.02 -31.64 5.93
CA PRO A 105 15.02 -30.59 5.74
C PRO A 105 14.46 -29.25 5.30
N LEU A 106 13.21 -29.22 4.83
CA LEU A 106 12.60 -28.03 4.23
C LEU A 106 11.87 -27.18 5.27
N PRO A 107 11.97 -25.83 5.14
CA PRO A 107 11.13 -24.96 5.95
C PRO A 107 9.65 -25.14 5.61
N TYR A 108 8.79 -24.93 6.60
CA TYR A 108 7.35 -25.06 6.44
C TYR A 108 6.58 -23.96 7.17
N ILE A 109 5.39 -23.67 6.68
CA ILE A 109 4.50 -22.68 7.30
C ILE A 109 3.90 -23.33 8.55
N LEU A 110 4.27 -22.82 9.73
CA LEU A 110 3.77 -23.30 11.01
C LEU A 110 2.33 -22.82 11.26
N SER A 111 2.09 -21.53 11.03
CA SER A 111 0.76 -20.94 11.16
C SER A 111 0.59 -19.77 10.20
N ARG A 112 -0.65 -19.50 9.85
CA ARG A 112 -1.03 -18.31 9.09
C ARG A 112 -2.38 -17.80 9.55
N ASP A 113 -2.36 -16.62 10.14
CA ASP A 113 -3.56 -15.87 10.48
C ASP A 113 -3.81 -14.78 9.45
N SER A 114 -5.07 -14.44 9.22
CA SER A 114 -5.43 -13.39 8.28
C SER A 114 -6.64 -12.60 8.73
N GLY A 115 -6.68 -11.31 8.40
CA GLY A 115 -7.82 -10.44 8.66
C GLY A 115 -7.97 -9.36 7.60
N GLY A 116 -9.18 -8.82 7.51
CA GLY A 116 -9.57 -7.87 6.47
C GLY A 116 -10.42 -8.54 5.38
N SER A 117 -11.20 -7.72 4.66
CA SER A 117 -12.19 -8.21 3.67
C SER A 117 -11.70 -8.12 2.23
N TYR A 118 -10.58 -7.44 1.97
CA TYR A 118 -10.08 -7.31 0.62
C TYR A 118 -9.53 -8.64 0.10
N ASN A 119 -9.94 -9.05 -1.10
CA ASN A 119 -9.55 -10.32 -1.69
C ASN A 119 -8.17 -10.18 -2.37
N VAL A 120 -7.12 -10.55 -1.66
CA VAL A 120 -5.75 -10.65 -2.15
C VAL A 120 -5.08 -11.83 -1.46
N SER A 121 -4.28 -12.58 -2.18
CA SER A 121 -3.54 -13.72 -1.63
C SER A 121 -2.21 -13.28 -0.99
N SER A 122 -1.75 -14.04 0.02
CA SER A 122 -0.41 -13.86 0.58
C SER A 122 0.66 -14.11 -0.47
N SER A 123 1.68 -13.26 -0.53
CA SER A 123 2.81 -13.42 -1.43
C SER A 123 3.79 -14.51 -0.98
N ILE A 124 3.69 -14.94 0.29
CA ILE A 124 4.47 -16.08 0.78
C ILE A 124 4.03 -17.41 0.14
N GLY A 125 2.78 -17.48 -0.36
CA GLY A 125 2.27 -18.70 -0.97
C GLY A 125 2.20 -19.88 0.01
N GLY A 126 1.90 -21.07 -0.49
CA GLY A 126 1.77 -22.30 0.30
C GLY A 126 0.60 -22.28 1.29
N SER A 127 0.29 -23.43 1.85
CA SER A 127 -0.67 -23.62 2.96
C SER A 127 0.08 -23.96 4.24
N VAL A 128 -0.61 -23.93 5.38
CA VAL A 128 -0.05 -24.41 6.67
C VAL A 128 0.41 -25.86 6.49
N GLY A 129 1.61 -26.16 6.96
CA GLY A 129 2.30 -27.44 6.79
C GLY A 129 3.10 -27.58 5.48
N ALA A 130 2.89 -26.71 4.49
CA ALA A 130 3.63 -26.75 3.23
C ALA A 130 4.83 -25.79 3.23
N ALA A 131 5.75 -26.01 2.27
CA ALA A 131 6.89 -25.11 2.08
C ALA A 131 6.42 -23.73 1.55
N PRO A 132 7.00 -22.62 2.06
CA PRO A 132 6.74 -21.28 1.56
C PRO A 132 7.37 -21.12 0.16
N THR A 133 6.60 -20.56 -0.79
CA THR A 133 7.06 -20.35 -2.17
C THR A 133 7.53 -18.94 -2.46
N GLY A 134 7.15 -17.97 -1.63
CA GLY A 134 7.44 -16.54 -1.83
C GLY A 134 8.59 -15.97 -0.99
N LEU A 135 9.45 -16.79 -0.43
CA LEU A 135 10.69 -16.38 0.21
C LEU A 135 11.80 -16.16 -0.83
N SER A 136 12.73 -15.26 -0.54
CA SER A 136 13.96 -15.19 -1.32
C SER A 136 14.78 -16.48 -1.16
N THR A 137 15.52 -16.86 -2.20
CA THR A 137 16.38 -18.06 -2.16
C THR A 137 17.35 -18.04 -0.98
N THR A 138 17.93 -16.88 -0.67
CA THR A 138 18.82 -16.70 0.46
C THR A 138 18.13 -17.02 1.79
N MET A 139 16.95 -16.42 2.03
CA MET A 139 16.19 -16.66 3.27
C MET A 139 15.71 -18.12 3.36
N TYR A 140 15.29 -18.68 2.25
CA TYR A 140 14.87 -20.09 2.19
C TYR A 140 16.02 -21.02 2.58
N ASN A 141 17.23 -20.76 2.08
CA ASN A 141 18.42 -21.57 2.40
C ASN A 141 18.83 -21.46 3.88
N HIS A 142 18.73 -20.28 4.49
CA HIS A 142 19.00 -20.11 5.93
C HIS A 142 18.01 -20.88 6.83
N LEU A 143 16.80 -21.16 6.32
CA LEU A 143 15.78 -21.94 7.02
C LEU A 143 15.85 -23.43 6.70
N ARG A 144 16.66 -23.83 5.72
CA ARG A 144 16.80 -25.23 5.33
C ARG A 144 17.77 -25.94 6.28
N PHE A 145 17.40 -27.12 6.73
CA PHE A 145 18.31 -28.00 7.46
C PHE A 145 19.32 -28.61 6.47
N GLU A 146 20.59 -28.45 6.76
CA GLU A 146 21.67 -29.10 6.00
C GLU A 146 22.39 -30.12 6.86
N PRO A 147 22.67 -31.35 6.34
CA PRO A 147 23.43 -32.36 7.08
C PRO A 147 24.86 -31.92 7.25
N ALA A 148 25.52 -32.47 8.29
CA ALA A 148 26.89 -32.18 8.66
C ALA A 148 27.87 -32.04 7.47
N PRO A 149 28.88 -31.12 7.54
CA PRO A 149 29.33 -30.42 8.73
C PRO A 149 28.54 -29.18 9.16
N GLN A 150 27.53 -28.78 8.39
CA GLN A 150 26.60 -27.68 8.71
C GLN A 150 25.32 -28.28 9.31
N SER A 151 25.23 -28.33 10.61
CA SER A 151 24.32 -29.22 11.31
C SER A 151 23.02 -28.61 11.84
N ALA A 152 22.65 -27.40 11.45
CA ALA A 152 21.39 -26.80 11.82
C ALA A 152 21.02 -25.68 10.84
N ALA A 153 19.74 -25.34 10.73
CA ALA A 153 19.35 -24.11 10.10
C ALA A 153 19.91 -22.92 10.90
N ASP A 154 20.45 -21.93 10.20
CA ASP A 154 21.00 -20.71 10.83
C ASP A 154 19.93 -19.95 11.61
N ILE A 155 18.68 -20.05 11.16
CA ILE A 155 17.51 -19.39 11.72
C ILE A 155 16.46 -20.47 12.01
N ALA A 156 15.99 -20.53 13.26
CA ALA A 156 15.01 -21.54 13.67
C ALA A 156 13.58 -21.25 13.22
N GLU A 157 13.20 -19.97 13.25
CA GLU A 157 11.84 -19.52 12.92
C GLU A 157 11.88 -18.06 12.44
N ILE A 158 11.01 -17.71 11.52
CA ILE A 158 10.76 -16.32 11.10
C ILE A 158 9.28 -16.01 11.15
N SER A 159 8.98 -14.76 11.48
CA SER A 159 7.64 -14.19 11.39
C SER A 159 7.55 -13.23 10.20
N VAL A 160 6.58 -13.45 9.32
CA VAL A 160 6.33 -12.61 8.15
C VAL A 160 4.97 -11.94 8.31
N VAL A 161 4.96 -10.62 8.28
CA VAL A 161 3.73 -9.84 8.27
C VAL A 161 3.59 -9.12 6.94
N GLU A 162 2.49 -9.41 6.26
CA GLU A 162 2.12 -8.80 4.99
C GLU A 162 0.87 -7.96 5.19
N VAL A 163 0.90 -6.72 4.74
CA VAL A 163 -0.22 -5.78 4.81
C VAL A 163 -0.52 -5.31 3.40
N PHE A 164 -1.76 -5.50 2.97
CA PHE A 164 -2.27 -5.04 1.69
C PHE A 164 -3.39 -4.04 1.92
N TYR A 165 -3.40 -2.96 1.17
CA TYR A 165 -4.42 -1.92 1.23
C TYR A 165 -4.83 -1.48 -0.17
N HIS A 166 -6.11 -1.50 -0.45
CA HIS A 166 -6.68 -1.02 -1.70
C HIS A 166 -7.02 0.46 -1.58
N TYR A 167 -6.08 1.31 -1.99
CA TYR A 167 -6.24 2.75 -2.00
C TYR A 167 -7.18 3.17 -3.12
N ARG A 168 -8.18 4.00 -2.80
CA ARG A 168 -9.07 4.64 -3.77
C ARG A 168 -8.86 6.15 -3.72
N PRO A 169 -8.67 6.81 -4.88
CA PRO A 169 -8.70 8.27 -4.97
C PRO A 169 -10.01 8.82 -4.41
N ILE A 170 -9.95 9.97 -3.74
CA ILE A 170 -11.14 10.60 -3.13
C ILE A 170 -11.68 11.68 -4.05
N THR A 171 -10.82 12.30 -4.84
CA THR A 171 -11.24 13.38 -5.73
C THR A 171 -12.07 12.83 -6.90
N PRO A 172 -13.04 13.60 -7.40
CA PRO A 172 -13.82 13.23 -8.57
C PRO A 172 -13.03 13.45 -9.85
N LEU A 173 -11.83 12.85 -9.95
CA LEU A 173 -11.05 12.89 -11.18
C LEU A 173 -11.84 12.22 -12.32
N PRO A 174 -11.79 12.77 -13.54
CA PRO A 174 -12.47 12.20 -14.69
C PRO A 174 -12.14 10.72 -14.90
N ASN A 175 -13.07 9.96 -15.46
CA ASN A 175 -12.96 8.51 -15.68
C ASN A 175 -11.70 8.08 -16.44
N PHE A 176 -11.07 8.99 -17.22
CA PHE A 176 -9.82 8.69 -17.91
C PHE A 176 -8.67 8.39 -16.95
N VAL A 177 -8.65 9.01 -15.76
CA VAL A 177 -7.63 8.75 -14.72
C VAL A 177 -7.90 7.41 -14.04
N GLN A 178 -9.16 7.00 -13.93
CA GLN A 178 -9.52 5.68 -13.36
C GLN A 178 -9.04 4.54 -14.24
N ASN A 179 -8.94 4.74 -15.55
CA ASN A 179 -8.40 3.75 -16.48
C ASN A 179 -6.88 3.53 -16.33
N LEU A 180 -6.15 4.45 -15.69
CA LEU A 180 -4.73 4.28 -15.34
C LEU A 180 -4.55 3.33 -14.15
N PHE A 181 -5.60 3.04 -13.40
CA PHE A 181 -5.59 2.17 -12.23
C PHE A 181 -6.44 0.92 -12.48
N PRO A 182 -5.87 -0.14 -13.07
CA PRO A 182 -6.63 -1.29 -13.57
C PRO A 182 -7.24 -2.18 -12.46
N VAL A 183 -6.98 -1.91 -11.18
CA VAL A 183 -7.48 -2.74 -10.08
C VAL A 183 -8.73 -2.10 -9.46
N ASN A 184 -9.92 -2.45 -9.96
CA ASN A 184 -11.22 -2.02 -9.41
C ASN A 184 -11.30 -0.52 -9.06
N GLY A 185 -10.74 0.33 -9.89
CA GLY A 185 -10.73 1.79 -9.70
C GLY A 185 -9.81 2.29 -8.57
N GLY A 186 -8.80 1.52 -8.16
CA GLY A 186 -7.84 1.90 -7.14
C GLY A 186 -6.45 1.29 -7.33
N ILE A 187 -5.55 1.60 -6.40
CA ILE A 187 -4.17 1.11 -6.38
C ILE A 187 -4.00 0.14 -5.21
N LEU A 188 -3.52 -1.06 -5.48
CA LEU A 188 -3.13 -1.99 -4.43
C LEU A 188 -1.74 -1.62 -3.88
N ILE A 189 -1.69 -1.25 -2.61
CA ILE A 189 -0.45 -0.99 -1.87
C ILE A 189 -0.17 -2.22 -1.03
N GLY A 190 1.03 -2.78 -1.14
CA GLY A 190 1.48 -3.90 -0.33
C GLY A 190 2.78 -3.57 0.39
N SER A 191 2.94 -4.06 1.61
CA SER A 191 4.18 -4.05 2.37
C SER A 191 4.38 -5.37 3.08
N ARG A 192 5.63 -5.83 3.18
CA ARG A 192 6.02 -7.05 3.86
C ARG A 192 7.19 -6.79 4.78
N ALA A 193 7.10 -7.27 6.01
CA ALA A 193 8.19 -7.27 6.97
C ALA A 193 8.49 -8.71 7.40
N ILE A 194 9.78 -9.02 7.57
CA ILE A 194 10.31 -10.33 7.98
C ILE A 194 11.21 -10.09 9.19
N PHE A 195 10.99 -10.87 10.24
CA PHE A 195 11.70 -10.81 11.52
C PHE A 195 12.02 -12.19 12.04
#